data_969d9a7daa72aa379169b80cacf3ff19
#
_entry.id   969d9a7daa72aa379169b80cacf3ff19
#
_cell.length_a   1.000
_cell.length_b   1.000
_cell.length_c   1.000
_cell.angle_alpha   90.00
_cell.angle_beta   90.00
_cell.angle_gamma   90.00
#
_symmetry.space_group_name_H-M   'P 1'
#
loop_
_entity.id
_entity.type
_entity.pdbx_description
1 polymer ?
#
loop_
_entity_poly.entity_id
_entity_poly.type
_entity_poly.pdbx_seq_one_letter_code
_entity_poly.pdbx_strand_id
1 'polypeptide(L)'
;MPASRLHRVAVLVLDGAKPLDVGIPAQVFTTRASMPYEVRVCGAAPGLVTGGDGLSYYVTHGLDALAWADIVFVPGYRFPDRDDPPQAVIDALIAAHDRGARLAAISTGAFALAATGLLDGKRATTHWHYTRALVAKHPLVQVDENVLFVDEGSVLTSAGAASGIDLCLHILRGDLGVAASNYAARRLVAAPYRSGGQAQYVPRSVPEPLGERFAATREWALHRLGEPLTLEALARHATVSPRTFSRRFVEDTGYTPMQWVMRARIDVARELLERSERSVEQIAADVGLGTGANLRLHFQRILGTTPSEYRRTFTKGE
;
A
#
# COMPACT_ATOMS: atom_id res chain seq x y z
N MET A 1 32.09 20.39 -13.11
CA MET A 1 30.70 20.12 -12.70
C MET A 1 30.60 20.43 -11.23
N PRO A 2 29.61 21.21 -10.76
CA PRO A 2 29.45 21.41 -9.32
C PRO A 2 29.25 20.03 -8.68
N ALA A 3 29.92 19.79 -7.56
CA ALA A 3 29.76 18.56 -6.79
C ALA A 3 28.26 18.41 -6.44
N SER A 4 27.63 17.35 -6.93
CA SER A 4 26.22 17.08 -6.58
C SER A 4 26.14 16.95 -5.06
N ARG A 5 25.18 17.65 -4.43
CA ARG A 5 24.94 17.57 -2.98
C ARG A 5 24.75 16.11 -2.60
N LEU A 6 25.47 15.66 -1.60
CA LEU A 6 25.31 14.32 -1.03
C LEU A 6 23.97 14.28 -0.24
N HIS A 7 23.08 13.37 -0.62
CA HIS A 7 21.83 13.13 0.09
C HIS A 7 22.04 12.06 1.18
N ARG A 8 21.62 12.35 2.39
CA ARG A 8 21.80 11.53 3.58
C ARG A 8 20.52 10.81 3.93
N VAL A 9 20.57 9.49 3.96
CA VAL A 9 19.41 8.62 4.20
C VAL A 9 19.62 7.82 5.48
N ALA A 10 18.72 7.91 6.44
CA ALA A 10 18.65 7.03 7.59
C ALA A 10 17.54 5.99 7.40
N VAL A 11 17.79 4.74 7.74
CA VAL A 11 16.80 3.67 7.79
C VAL A 11 16.69 3.23 9.25
N LEU A 12 15.57 3.60 9.90
CA LEU A 12 15.32 3.33 11.30
C LEU A 12 14.71 1.94 11.48
N VAL A 13 15.46 1.03 12.04
CA VAL A 13 15.03 -0.34 12.32
C VAL A 13 14.46 -0.41 13.74
N LEU A 14 13.16 -0.71 13.84
CA LEU A 14 12.47 -0.98 15.10
C LEU A 14 12.31 -2.49 15.32
N ASP A 15 12.00 -2.90 16.56
CA ASP A 15 11.82 -4.31 16.90
C ASP A 15 10.75 -4.97 16.02
N GLY A 16 11.09 -6.14 15.47
CA GLY A 16 10.25 -6.86 14.52
C GLY A 16 10.22 -6.24 13.11
N ALA A 17 11.20 -5.41 12.77
CA ALA A 17 11.31 -4.79 11.44
C ALA A 17 11.32 -5.84 10.34
N LYS A 18 10.53 -5.56 9.30
CA LYS A 18 10.37 -6.47 8.15
C LYS A 18 11.58 -6.39 7.22
N PRO A 19 12.22 -7.54 6.91
CA PRO A 19 13.48 -7.57 6.17
C PRO A 19 13.43 -6.87 4.81
N LEU A 20 12.37 -7.11 4.05
CA LEU A 20 12.21 -6.48 2.74
C LEU A 20 12.12 -4.96 2.86
N ASP A 21 11.33 -4.47 3.81
CA ASP A 21 11.09 -3.03 4.00
C ASP A 21 12.37 -2.30 4.46
N VAL A 22 13.26 -2.98 5.21
CA VAL A 22 14.60 -2.45 5.56
C VAL A 22 15.53 -2.45 4.35
N GLY A 23 15.53 -3.54 3.57
CA GLY A 23 16.42 -3.72 2.43
C GLY A 23 16.14 -2.77 1.27
N ILE A 24 14.89 -2.42 1.02
CA ILE A 24 14.49 -1.59 -0.11
C ILE A 24 15.21 -0.22 -0.11
N PRO A 25 15.06 0.66 0.89
CA PRO A 25 15.74 1.95 0.88
C PRO A 25 17.26 1.79 0.90
N ALA A 26 17.81 0.81 1.62
CA ALA A 26 19.24 0.55 1.65
C ALA A 26 19.79 0.20 0.26
N GLN A 27 19.05 -0.54 -0.57
CA GLN A 27 19.47 -0.90 -1.93
C GLN A 27 19.22 0.21 -2.94
N VAL A 28 18.10 0.93 -2.87
CA VAL A 28 17.75 2.00 -3.81
C VAL A 28 18.73 3.16 -3.68
N PHE A 29 19.03 3.60 -2.47
CA PHE A 29 19.83 4.79 -2.17
C PHE A 29 21.32 4.49 -1.95
N THR A 30 21.80 3.32 -2.36
CA THR A 30 23.22 2.97 -2.26
C THR A 30 24.10 3.98 -3.00
N THR A 31 25.19 4.40 -2.36
CA THR A 31 26.19 5.32 -2.91
C THR A 31 26.78 4.81 -4.22
N ARG A 32 26.75 5.63 -5.27
CA ARG A 32 27.35 5.36 -6.59
C ARG A 32 27.77 6.66 -7.25
N ALA A 33 28.66 6.61 -8.23
CA ALA A 33 29.15 7.80 -8.93
C ALA A 33 28.04 8.68 -9.53
N SER A 34 26.92 8.08 -9.97
CA SER A 34 25.76 8.80 -10.53
C SER A 34 24.62 9.02 -9.53
N MET A 35 24.75 8.54 -8.30
CA MET A 35 23.71 8.63 -7.26
C MET A 35 24.37 8.99 -5.91
N PRO A 36 24.48 10.29 -5.59
CA PRO A 36 25.21 10.78 -4.42
C PRO A 36 24.35 10.62 -3.16
N TYR A 37 24.14 9.39 -2.72
CA TYR A 37 23.46 9.04 -1.47
C TYR A 37 24.42 8.36 -0.51
N GLU A 38 24.30 8.69 0.79
CA GLU A 38 24.90 7.94 1.89
C GLU A 38 23.80 7.38 2.75
N VAL A 39 23.82 6.07 3.03
CA VAL A 39 22.79 5.39 3.81
C VAL A 39 23.37 4.94 5.14
N ARG A 40 22.64 5.23 6.23
CA ARG A 40 22.91 4.70 7.56
C ARG A 40 21.70 3.89 8.04
N VAL A 41 21.93 2.63 8.39
CA VAL A 41 20.92 1.81 9.06
C VAL A 41 21.14 2.00 10.57
N CYS A 42 20.09 2.39 11.28
CA CYS A 42 20.15 2.74 12.69
C CYS A 42 19.01 2.09 13.48
N GLY A 43 19.18 2.01 14.78
CA GLY A 43 18.15 1.62 15.73
C GLY A 43 17.89 2.69 16.77
N ALA A 44 17.09 2.40 17.81
CA ALA A 44 16.95 3.28 18.96
C ALA A 44 18.30 3.49 19.69
N ALA A 45 19.18 2.49 19.65
CA ALA A 45 20.56 2.53 20.07
C ALA A 45 21.40 1.63 19.14
N PRO A 46 22.75 1.82 19.08
CA PRO A 46 23.62 0.85 18.43
C PRO A 46 23.53 -0.53 19.09
N GLY A 47 23.60 -1.60 18.29
CA GLY A 47 23.57 -2.97 18.79
C GLY A 47 22.69 -3.90 17.97
N LEU A 48 22.22 -4.97 18.60
CA LEU A 48 21.36 -5.96 17.98
C LEU A 48 19.89 -5.52 18.10
N VAL A 49 19.19 -5.45 16.96
CA VAL A 49 17.75 -5.21 16.88
C VAL A 49 17.08 -6.50 16.38
N THR A 50 16.08 -6.98 17.10
CA THR A 50 15.30 -8.15 16.68
C THR A 50 14.48 -7.80 15.45
N GLY A 51 14.69 -8.51 14.36
CA GLY A 51 13.90 -8.35 13.13
C GLY A 51 12.68 -9.25 13.11
N GLY A 52 11.89 -9.12 12.05
CA GLY A 52 10.83 -10.05 11.69
C GLY A 52 11.36 -11.26 10.95
N ASP A 53 10.52 -12.31 10.83
CA ASP A 53 10.73 -13.46 9.96
C ASP A 53 12.07 -14.20 10.18
N GLY A 54 12.51 -14.26 11.46
CA GLY A 54 13.73 -14.98 11.88
C GLY A 54 15.05 -14.27 11.62
N LEU A 55 15.02 -13.02 11.13
CA LEU A 55 16.20 -12.19 10.94
C LEU A 55 16.43 -11.24 12.13
N SER A 56 17.68 -10.83 12.31
CA SER A 56 18.07 -9.78 13.25
C SER A 56 19.09 -8.85 12.59
N TYR A 57 19.15 -7.61 13.05
CA TYR A 57 20.00 -6.57 12.48
C TYR A 57 21.02 -6.14 13.51
N TYR A 58 22.29 -6.13 13.15
CA TYR A 58 23.28 -5.43 13.92
C TYR A 58 23.46 -4.02 13.33
N VAL A 59 23.08 -2.98 14.08
CA VAL A 59 23.16 -1.60 13.66
C VAL A 59 24.29 -0.88 14.41
N THR A 60 25.05 -0.06 13.69
CA THR A 60 26.20 0.68 14.22
C THR A 60 25.84 2.10 14.65
N HIS A 61 24.65 2.57 14.28
CA HIS A 61 24.16 3.91 14.57
C HIS A 61 22.90 3.86 15.44
N GLY A 62 22.76 4.85 16.31
CA GLY A 62 21.55 5.13 17.08
C GLY A 62 20.70 6.24 16.45
N LEU A 63 19.90 6.93 17.27
CA LEU A 63 19.03 8.04 16.85
C LEU A 63 19.79 9.27 16.34
N ASP A 64 21.08 9.39 16.60
CA ASP A 64 21.96 10.38 16.01
C ASP A 64 21.96 10.36 14.47
N ALA A 65 21.74 9.18 13.87
CA ALA A 65 21.59 9.06 12.43
C ALA A 65 20.37 9.81 11.88
N LEU A 66 19.29 9.95 12.67
CA LEU A 66 18.11 10.72 12.26
C LEU A 66 18.45 12.23 12.25
N ALA A 67 19.24 12.69 13.21
CA ALA A 67 19.72 14.08 13.27
C ALA A 67 20.64 14.44 12.10
N TRP A 68 21.32 13.47 11.52
CA TRP A 68 22.21 13.62 10.37
C TRP A 68 21.48 13.58 9.01
N ALA A 69 20.36 12.87 8.91
CA ALA A 69 19.71 12.52 7.65
C ALA A 69 18.91 13.67 7.01
N ASP A 70 18.87 13.72 5.67
CA ASP A 70 17.94 14.52 4.88
C ASP A 70 16.62 13.75 4.61
N ILE A 71 16.67 12.41 4.68
CA ILE A 71 15.52 11.52 4.50
C ILE A 71 15.61 10.42 5.57
N VAL A 72 14.53 10.18 6.28
CA VAL A 72 14.41 9.09 7.25
C VAL A 72 13.35 8.11 6.78
N PHE A 73 13.74 6.85 6.58
CA PHE A 73 12.82 5.76 6.31
C PHE A 73 12.49 5.02 7.61
N VAL A 74 11.18 4.76 7.81
CA VAL A 74 10.68 3.89 8.87
C VAL A 74 10.06 2.66 8.23
N PRO A 75 10.78 1.53 8.16
CA PRO A 75 10.28 0.23 7.70
C PRO A 75 9.10 -0.27 8.54
N GLY A 76 8.33 -1.22 7.98
CA GLY A 76 7.32 -1.93 8.74
C GLY A 76 7.94 -2.71 9.90
N TYR A 77 7.21 -2.75 11.02
CA TYR A 77 7.63 -3.44 12.26
C TYR A 77 6.45 -4.20 12.89
N ARG A 78 6.71 -4.98 13.94
CA ARG A 78 5.73 -5.87 14.56
C ARG A 78 4.83 -5.13 15.55
N PHE A 79 3.57 -5.52 15.62
CA PHE A 79 2.55 -5.06 16.57
C PHE A 79 2.33 -3.53 16.63
N PRO A 80 2.28 -2.83 15.49
CA PRO A 80 2.14 -1.38 15.47
C PRO A 80 0.77 -0.91 15.98
N ASP A 81 -0.22 -1.79 15.97
CA ASP A 81 -1.58 -1.58 16.44
C ASP A 81 -1.69 -1.64 17.97
N ARG A 82 -0.73 -2.27 18.65
CA ARG A 82 -0.70 -2.45 20.11
C ARG A 82 0.14 -1.39 20.77
N ASP A 83 1.40 -1.28 20.37
CA ASP A 83 2.40 -0.46 21.03
C ASP A 83 2.89 0.66 20.13
N ASP A 84 3.09 1.85 20.71
CA ASP A 84 3.79 2.92 20.03
C ASP A 84 5.30 2.71 20.14
N PRO A 85 6.09 3.28 19.20
CA PRO A 85 7.54 3.32 19.36
C PRO A 85 7.94 4.00 20.67
N PRO A 86 9.13 3.69 21.21
CA PRO A 86 9.64 4.40 22.37
C PRO A 86 9.61 5.92 22.20
N GLN A 87 9.30 6.68 23.25
CA GLN A 87 9.16 8.13 23.18
C GLN A 87 10.40 8.81 22.57
N ALA A 88 11.59 8.32 22.88
CA ALA A 88 12.82 8.84 22.29
C ALA A 88 12.88 8.71 20.77
N VAL A 89 12.26 7.67 20.20
CA VAL A 89 12.13 7.50 18.73
C VAL A 89 11.15 8.52 18.15
N ILE A 90 10.02 8.72 18.81
CA ILE A 90 9.00 9.70 18.41
C ILE A 90 9.63 11.10 18.42
N ASP A 91 10.29 11.48 19.49
CA ASP A 91 10.96 12.77 19.65
C ASP A 91 12.05 12.99 18.56
N ALA A 92 12.83 11.94 18.25
CA ALA A 92 13.87 12.02 17.23
C ALA A 92 13.29 12.16 15.81
N LEU A 93 12.15 11.53 15.51
CA LEU A 93 11.42 11.70 14.24
C LEU A 93 10.89 13.13 14.10
N ILE A 94 10.27 13.67 15.15
CA ILE A 94 9.78 15.06 15.16
C ILE A 94 10.95 16.02 14.94
N ALA A 95 12.05 15.87 15.70
CA ALA A 95 13.22 16.71 15.56
C ALA A 95 13.87 16.64 14.17
N ALA A 96 13.86 15.46 13.53
CA ALA A 96 14.33 15.30 12.16
C ALA A 96 13.44 16.06 11.17
N HIS A 97 12.11 15.93 11.31
CA HIS A 97 11.13 16.65 10.49
C HIS A 97 11.26 18.17 10.64
N ASP A 98 11.36 18.69 11.87
CA ASP A 98 11.47 20.13 12.17
C ASP A 98 12.74 20.73 11.59
N ARG A 99 13.80 19.95 11.45
CA ARG A 99 15.04 20.32 10.77
C ARG A 99 14.89 20.35 9.24
N GLY A 100 13.78 19.86 8.71
CA GLY A 100 13.49 19.81 7.27
C GLY A 100 13.81 18.46 6.60
N ALA A 101 14.08 17.40 7.36
CA ALA A 101 14.18 16.06 6.81
C ALA A 101 12.81 15.55 6.34
N ARG A 102 12.79 14.85 5.20
CA ARG A 102 11.60 14.11 4.77
C ARG A 102 11.49 12.81 5.55
N LEU A 103 10.29 12.47 6.01
CA LEU A 103 10.01 11.20 6.67
C LEU A 103 9.23 10.30 5.72
N ALA A 104 9.69 9.09 5.52
CA ALA A 104 9.08 8.12 4.62
C ALA A 104 8.78 6.80 5.36
N ALA A 105 7.52 6.41 5.44
CA ALA A 105 7.12 5.15 6.04
C ALA A 105 6.86 4.07 4.99
N ILE A 106 7.31 2.87 5.27
CA ILE A 106 7.01 1.68 4.48
C ILE A 106 6.12 0.75 5.31
N SER A 107 4.97 0.34 4.76
CA SER A 107 4.06 -0.60 5.43
C SER A 107 3.58 -0.08 6.81
N THR A 108 3.72 -0.89 7.84
CA THR A 108 3.35 -0.55 9.23
C THR A 108 4.22 0.55 9.85
N GLY A 109 5.31 0.97 9.19
CA GLY A 109 6.06 2.16 9.59
C GLY A 109 5.22 3.43 9.67
N ALA A 110 4.08 3.48 8.95
CA ALA A 110 3.11 4.57 9.01
C ALA A 110 2.56 4.82 10.44
N PHE A 111 2.48 3.80 11.28
CA PHE A 111 2.06 3.95 12.68
C PHE A 111 3.07 4.77 13.50
N ALA A 112 4.35 4.58 13.26
CA ALA A 112 5.37 5.37 13.93
C ALA A 112 5.30 6.85 13.52
N LEU A 113 5.00 7.15 12.25
CA LEU A 113 4.78 8.53 11.81
C LEU A 113 3.45 9.08 12.34
N ALA A 114 2.40 8.29 12.43
CA ALA A 114 1.13 8.70 13.01
C ALA A 114 1.28 9.03 14.51
N ALA A 115 2.08 8.24 15.26
CA ALA A 115 2.35 8.49 16.68
C ALA A 115 3.08 9.83 16.94
N THR A 116 3.76 10.40 15.94
CA THR A 116 4.35 11.75 16.05
C THR A 116 3.33 12.89 15.93
N GLY A 117 2.08 12.62 15.48
CA GLY A 117 1.09 13.63 15.11
C GLY A 117 1.34 14.30 13.74
N LEU A 118 2.44 13.99 13.05
CA LEU A 118 2.79 14.62 11.77
C LEU A 118 1.88 14.20 10.61
N LEU A 119 1.07 13.16 10.78
CA LEU A 119 0.07 12.71 9.82
C LEU A 119 -1.34 13.23 10.10
N ASP A 120 -1.57 13.96 11.19
CA ASP A 120 -2.89 14.51 11.54
C ASP A 120 -3.41 15.44 10.45
N GLY A 121 -4.64 15.17 9.99
CA GLY A 121 -5.28 15.91 8.90
C GLY A 121 -4.70 15.63 7.50
N LYS A 122 -3.67 14.81 7.38
CA LYS A 122 -3.03 14.47 6.10
C LYS A 122 -3.50 13.11 5.58
N ARG A 123 -3.39 12.92 4.26
CA ARG A 123 -3.57 11.62 3.65
C ARG A 123 -2.38 10.71 3.95
N ALA A 124 -2.65 9.44 4.20
CA ALA A 124 -1.62 8.44 4.41
C ALA A 124 -2.10 7.07 3.93
N THR A 125 -1.18 6.15 3.72
CA THR A 125 -1.50 4.74 3.51
C THR A 125 -0.59 3.86 4.34
N THR A 126 -1.00 2.63 4.52
CA THR A 126 -0.24 1.56 5.16
C THR A 126 -0.56 0.24 4.46
N HIS A 127 0.02 -0.86 4.88
CA HIS A 127 -0.32 -2.18 4.37
C HIS A 127 -1.83 -2.45 4.56
N TRP A 128 -2.49 -2.94 3.52
CA TRP A 128 -3.94 -3.15 3.45
C TRP A 128 -4.53 -3.85 4.69
N HIS A 129 -3.80 -4.79 5.27
CA HIS A 129 -4.21 -5.53 6.46
C HIS A 129 -4.33 -4.64 7.71
N TYR A 130 -3.61 -3.53 7.76
CA TYR A 130 -3.52 -2.63 8.91
C TYR A 130 -4.25 -1.30 8.73
N THR A 131 -4.91 -1.05 7.61
CA THR A 131 -5.59 0.23 7.34
C THR A 131 -6.65 0.57 8.40
N ARG A 132 -7.47 -0.41 8.78
CA ARG A 132 -8.49 -0.23 9.84
C ARG A 132 -7.87 0.01 11.21
N ALA A 133 -6.80 -0.70 11.54
CA ALA A 133 -6.10 -0.50 12.80
C ALA A 133 -5.47 0.90 12.88
N LEU A 134 -4.92 1.40 11.75
CA LEU A 134 -4.37 2.75 11.68
C LEU A 134 -5.46 3.80 11.90
N VAL A 135 -6.63 3.68 11.25
CA VAL A 135 -7.78 4.57 11.47
C VAL A 135 -8.26 4.53 12.91
N ALA A 136 -8.37 3.33 13.50
CA ALA A 136 -8.85 3.18 14.88
C ALA A 136 -7.90 3.80 15.91
N LYS A 137 -6.58 3.66 15.71
CA LYS A 137 -5.56 4.15 16.64
C LYS A 137 -5.26 5.64 16.44
N HIS A 138 -5.33 6.14 15.20
CA HIS A 138 -5.01 7.53 14.82
C HIS A 138 -6.14 8.12 13.97
N PRO A 139 -7.28 8.47 14.56
CA PRO A 139 -8.50 8.86 13.85
C PRO A 139 -8.40 10.19 13.09
N LEU A 140 -7.37 11.00 13.34
CA LEU A 140 -7.12 12.24 12.61
C LEU A 140 -6.40 12.02 11.27
N VAL A 141 -5.86 10.81 11.02
CA VAL A 141 -5.19 10.47 9.77
C VAL A 141 -6.21 10.08 8.70
N GLN A 142 -6.12 10.68 7.53
CA GLN A 142 -6.97 10.35 6.38
C GLN A 142 -6.39 9.14 5.63
N VAL A 143 -6.73 7.93 6.07
CA VAL A 143 -6.16 6.70 5.50
C VAL A 143 -6.80 6.36 4.15
N ASP A 144 -5.97 6.25 3.11
CA ASP A 144 -6.36 5.75 1.79
C ASP A 144 -5.84 4.31 1.61
N GLU A 145 -6.75 3.35 1.63
CA GLU A 145 -6.44 1.92 1.55
C GLU A 145 -6.16 1.42 0.11
N ASN A 146 -6.51 2.22 -0.91
CA ASN A 146 -6.49 1.81 -2.30
C ASN A 146 -5.32 2.40 -3.11
N VAL A 147 -4.23 2.81 -2.46
CA VAL A 147 -3.08 3.43 -3.12
C VAL A 147 -1.79 2.71 -2.76
N LEU A 148 -0.79 2.76 -3.65
CA LEU A 148 0.54 2.19 -3.38
C LEU A 148 1.34 3.07 -2.42
N PHE A 149 1.26 4.38 -2.61
CA PHE A 149 1.89 5.35 -1.73
C PHE A 149 1.19 6.71 -1.80
N VAL A 150 1.36 7.49 -0.76
CA VAL A 150 0.92 8.88 -0.62
C VAL A 150 2.14 9.75 -0.37
N ASP A 151 2.20 10.90 -1.06
CA ASP A 151 3.21 11.93 -0.90
C ASP A 151 2.53 13.22 -0.43
N GLU A 152 2.81 13.63 0.80
CA GLU A 152 2.36 14.88 1.43
C GLU A 152 3.55 15.86 1.61
N GLY A 153 4.55 15.77 0.72
CA GLY A 153 5.73 16.62 0.69
C GLY A 153 6.78 16.23 1.72
N SER A 154 6.65 16.66 2.97
CA SER A 154 7.61 16.35 4.04
C SER A 154 7.39 14.97 4.67
N VAL A 155 6.19 14.39 4.55
CA VAL A 155 5.87 13.04 5.03
C VAL A 155 5.28 12.21 3.91
N LEU A 156 5.80 10.99 3.75
CA LEU A 156 5.41 10.05 2.70
C LEU A 156 5.10 8.70 3.34
N THR A 157 4.12 7.99 2.80
CA THR A 157 3.74 6.66 3.31
C THR A 157 3.49 5.70 2.15
N SER A 158 3.80 4.42 2.31
CA SER A 158 3.51 3.40 1.31
C SER A 158 2.89 2.14 1.93
N ALA A 159 2.21 1.39 1.08
CA ALA A 159 1.58 0.11 1.44
C ALA A 159 2.58 -1.00 1.82
N GLY A 160 3.88 -0.77 1.64
CA GLY A 160 4.92 -1.73 2.00
C GLY A 160 5.25 -2.74 0.91
N ALA A 161 6.18 -3.64 1.20
CA ALA A 161 6.69 -4.63 0.26
C ALA A 161 7.04 -3.99 -1.10
N ALA A 162 6.52 -4.51 -2.22
CA ALA A 162 6.82 -3.99 -3.56
C ALA A 162 6.47 -2.50 -3.74
N SER A 163 5.47 -1.97 -3.03
CA SER A 163 5.14 -0.52 -3.10
C SER A 163 6.15 0.37 -2.37
N GLY A 164 6.97 -0.20 -1.47
CA GLY A 164 8.13 0.48 -0.91
C GLY A 164 9.18 0.81 -1.97
N ILE A 165 9.34 -0.06 -2.99
CA ILE A 165 10.21 0.21 -4.15
C ILE A 165 9.67 1.41 -4.93
N ASP A 166 8.35 1.46 -5.17
CA ASP A 166 7.74 2.58 -5.90
C ASP A 166 7.91 3.90 -5.19
N LEU A 167 7.71 3.93 -3.86
CA LEU A 167 7.97 5.11 -3.04
C LEU A 167 9.43 5.56 -3.13
N CYS A 168 10.38 4.64 -3.01
CA CYS A 168 11.80 4.97 -3.13
C CYS A 168 12.16 5.48 -4.53
N LEU A 169 11.61 4.87 -5.60
CA LEU A 169 11.82 5.33 -6.98
C LEU A 169 11.14 6.69 -7.23
N HIS A 170 10.00 6.97 -6.60
CA HIS A 170 9.32 8.27 -6.65
C HIS A 170 10.20 9.36 -6.02
N ILE A 171 10.73 9.13 -4.81
CA ILE A 171 11.66 10.04 -4.13
C ILE A 171 12.91 10.28 -4.97
N LEU A 172 13.54 9.20 -5.46
CA LEU A 172 14.73 9.27 -6.31
C LEU A 172 14.48 10.07 -7.60
N ARG A 173 13.28 9.92 -8.19
CA ARG A 173 12.87 10.68 -9.37
C ARG A 173 12.73 12.18 -9.08
N GLY A 174 12.20 12.53 -7.93
CA GLY A 174 12.13 13.94 -7.45
C GLY A 174 13.50 14.54 -7.22
N ASP A 175 14.42 13.79 -6.64
CA ASP A 175 15.75 14.28 -6.26
C ASP A 175 16.72 14.35 -7.45
N LEU A 176 16.78 13.33 -8.29
CA LEU A 176 17.79 13.14 -9.33
C LEU A 176 17.23 12.97 -10.76
N GLY A 177 15.89 13.05 -10.90
CA GLY A 177 15.22 12.96 -12.19
C GLY A 177 14.96 11.54 -12.69
N VAL A 178 14.29 11.48 -13.85
CA VAL A 178 13.78 10.24 -14.46
C VAL A 178 14.87 9.23 -14.81
N ALA A 179 16.02 9.72 -15.30
CA ALA A 179 17.11 8.84 -15.73
C ALA A 179 17.71 8.05 -14.56
N ALA A 180 17.93 8.69 -13.40
CA ALA A 180 18.43 8.04 -12.19
C ALA A 180 17.43 7.03 -11.65
N SER A 181 16.14 7.40 -11.59
CA SER A 181 15.06 6.49 -11.16
C SER A 181 14.95 5.25 -12.07
N ASN A 182 14.97 5.43 -13.40
CA ASN A 182 14.92 4.32 -14.34
C ASN A 182 16.17 3.41 -14.24
N TYR A 183 17.34 3.98 -13.97
CA TYR A 183 18.56 3.20 -13.75
C TYR A 183 18.44 2.34 -12.48
N ALA A 184 17.97 2.92 -11.38
CA ALA A 184 17.72 2.18 -10.12
C ALA A 184 16.69 1.07 -10.32
N ALA A 185 15.55 1.35 -10.99
CA ALA A 185 14.50 0.38 -11.27
C ALA A 185 15.03 -0.84 -12.06
N ARG A 186 15.84 -0.62 -13.12
CA ARG A 186 16.47 -1.72 -13.88
C ARG A 186 17.36 -2.61 -13.01
N ARG A 187 18.09 -2.02 -12.08
CA ARG A 187 18.95 -2.79 -11.16
C ARG A 187 18.18 -3.62 -10.13
N LEU A 188 16.99 -3.15 -9.77
CA LEU A 188 16.08 -3.87 -8.87
C LEU A 188 15.19 -4.87 -9.62
N VAL A 189 15.31 -4.92 -10.98
CA VAL A 189 14.39 -5.69 -11.83
C VAL A 189 12.93 -5.31 -11.55
N ALA A 190 12.69 -4.01 -11.27
CA ALA A 190 11.39 -3.45 -10.95
C ALA A 190 10.84 -2.63 -12.12
N ALA A 191 9.53 -2.43 -12.15
CA ALA A 191 8.91 -1.51 -13.10
C ALA A 191 9.46 -0.08 -12.89
N PRO A 192 9.83 0.65 -13.95
CA PRO A 192 10.43 1.98 -13.83
C PRO A 192 9.51 3.01 -13.20
N TYR A 193 8.21 2.80 -13.29
CA TYR A 193 7.18 3.67 -12.74
C TYR A 193 5.89 2.92 -12.50
N ARG A 194 5.34 3.06 -11.30
CA ARG A 194 3.95 2.80 -10.96
C ARG A 194 3.38 4.05 -10.28
N SER A 195 2.15 4.43 -10.65
CA SER A 195 1.47 5.55 -10.00
C SER A 195 1.19 5.23 -8.55
N GLY A 196 1.45 6.18 -7.64
CA GLY A 196 1.07 6.05 -6.23
C GLY A 196 -0.41 5.76 -6.03
N GLY A 197 -1.28 6.34 -6.86
CA GLY A 197 -2.72 6.10 -6.86
C GLY A 197 -3.17 4.75 -7.44
N GLN A 198 -2.24 3.87 -7.88
CA GLN A 198 -2.59 2.52 -8.28
C GLN A 198 -3.00 1.71 -7.04
N ALA A 199 -4.09 0.93 -7.17
CA ALA A 199 -4.58 0.09 -6.08
C ALA A 199 -3.54 -0.93 -5.62
N GLN A 200 -3.49 -1.18 -4.30
CA GLN A 200 -2.74 -2.29 -3.74
C GLN A 200 -3.28 -3.62 -4.29
N TYR A 201 -2.41 -4.61 -4.48
CA TYR A 201 -2.85 -5.98 -4.72
C TYR A 201 -3.39 -6.57 -3.42
N VAL A 202 -4.61 -6.23 -3.10
CA VAL A 202 -5.32 -6.89 -2.01
C VAL A 202 -5.79 -8.23 -2.56
N PRO A 203 -5.36 -9.39 -1.98
CA PRO A 203 -5.97 -10.66 -2.30
C PRO A 203 -7.46 -10.48 -2.08
N ARG A 204 -8.30 -10.90 -3.07
CA ARG A 204 -9.76 -10.74 -3.04
C ARG A 204 -10.24 -10.08 -1.76
N SER A 205 -10.58 -8.82 -1.81
CA SER A 205 -11.45 -8.28 -0.80
C SER A 205 -12.87 -8.80 -1.07
N VAL A 206 -13.03 -10.12 -0.98
CA VAL A 206 -14.23 -10.59 -0.32
C VAL A 206 -14.05 -9.97 1.06
N PRO A 207 -14.84 -8.99 1.45
CA PRO A 207 -14.76 -8.46 2.80
C PRO A 207 -14.74 -9.68 3.70
N GLU A 208 -13.69 -9.83 4.53
CA GLU A 208 -13.74 -10.84 5.58
C GLU A 208 -15.12 -10.69 6.21
N PRO A 209 -15.82 -11.78 6.56
CA PRO A 209 -17.18 -11.71 7.04
C PRO A 209 -17.19 -10.88 8.32
N LEU A 210 -17.33 -9.57 8.13
CA LEU A 210 -17.63 -8.63 9.19
C LEU A 210 -19.12 -8.78 9.50
N GLY A 211 -19.44 -9.84 10.20
CA GLY A 211 -20.81 -10.21 10.53
C GLY A 211 -21.29 -11.44 9.77
N GLU A 212 -21.69 -12.45 10.49
CA GLU A 212 -22.25 -13.71 9.97
C GLU A 212 -23.62 -13.50 9.29
N ARG A 213 -24.24 -12.33 9.47
CA ARG A 213 -25.65 -12.10 9.16
C ARG A 213 -26.03 -12.29 7.69
N PHE A 214 -25.16 -11.95 6.73
CA PHE A 214 -25.41 -12.13 5.29
C PHE A 214 -24.32 -12.94 4.58
N ALA A 215 -23.54 -13.74 5.30
CA ALA A 215 -22.49 -14.58 4.74
C ALA A 215 -23.04 -15.52 3.65
N ALA A 216 -24.12 -16.22 3.93
CA ALA A 216 -24.77 -17.12 2.98
C ALA A 216 -25.28 -16.39 1.72
N THR A 217 -25.75 -15.15 1.84
CA THR A 217 -26.19 -14.35 0.68
C THR A 217 -25.02 -13.85 -0.14
N ARG A 218 -23.91 -13.50 0.49
CA ARG A 218 -22.67 -13.14 -0.22
C ARG A 218 -22.11 -14.33 -0.99
N GLU A 219 -22.03 -15.49 -0.35
CA GLU A 219 -21.58 -16.74 -0.99
C GLU A 219 -22.49 -17.12 -2.17
N TRP A 220 -23.82 -17.08 -1.98
CA TRP A 220 -24.78 -17.29 -3.04
C TRP A 220 -24.58 -16.33 -4.24
N ALA A 221 -24.30 -15.05 -3.97
CA ALA A 221 -24.06 -14.05 -5.01
C ALA A 221 -22.74 -14.28 -5.74
N LEU A 222 -21.68 -14.70 -5.05
CA LEU A 222 -20.39 -15.03 -5.65
C LEU A 222 -20.47 -16.14 -6.69
N HIS A 223 -21.32 -17.13 -6.46
CA HIS A 223 -21.55 -18.21 -7.41
C HIS A 223 -22.41 -17.81 -8.61
N ARG A 224 -22.99 -16.58 -8.62
CA ARG A 224 -23.92 -16.07 -9.65
C ARG A 224 -23.53 -14.71 -10.22
N LEU A 225 -22.25 -14.35 -10.17
CA LEU A 225 -21.78 -13.04 -10.63
C LEU A 225 -22.06 -12.79 -12.12
N GLY A 226 -22.11 -13.84 -12.94
CA GLY A 226 -22.47 -13.77 -14.35
C GLY A 226 -23.96 -13.49 -14.61
N GLU A 227 -24.82 -13.68 -13.61
CA GLU A 227 -26.26 -13.49 -13.72
C GLU A 227 -26.67 -12.06 -13.35
N PRO A 228 -27.91 -11.63 -13.72
CA PRO A 228 -28.46 -10.37 -13.23
C PRO A 228 -28.69 -10.39 -11.72
N LEU A 229 -27.77 -9.78 -10.97
CA LEU A 229 -27.91 -9.60 -9.52
C LEU A 229 -28.47 -8.20 -9.23
N THR A 230 -29.67 -8.14 -8.65
CA THR A 230 -30.30 -6.89 -8.21
C THR A 230 -30.38 -6.81 -6.71
N LEU A 231 -30.59 -5.61 -6.16
CA LEU A 231 -30.79 -5.41 -4.73
C LEU A 231 -31.97 -6.25 -4.21
N GLU A 232 -33.06 -6.35 -5.00
CA GLU A 232 -34.24 -7.13 -4.67
C GLU A 232 -33.94 -8.62 -4.62
N ALA A 233 -33.12 -9.13 -5.54
CA ALA A 233 -32.71 -10.54 -5.56
C ALA A 233 -31.86 -10.89 -4.32
N LEU A 234 -30.91 -10.04 -3.97
CA LEU A 234 -30.07 -10.21 -2.77
C LEU A 234 -30.91 -10.15 -1.49
N ALA A 235 -31.81 -9.17 -1.37
CA ALA A 235 -32.67 -8.98 -0.22
C ALA A 235 -33.66 -10.16 -0.04
N ARG A 236 -34.20 -10.67 -1.16
CA ARG A 236 -35.08 -11.86 -1.17
C ARG A 236 -34.33 -13.10 -0.68
N HIS A 237 -33.10 -13.32 -1.16
CA HIS A 237 -32.28 -14.43 -0.69
C HIS A 237 -31.96 -14.31 0.80
N ALA A 238 -31.73 -13.11 1.28
CA ALA A 238 -31.50 -12.82 2.69
C ALA A 238 -32.78 -12.81 3.55
N THR A 239 -33.96 -13.00 2.96
CA THR A 239 -35.28 -13.00 3.62
C THR A 239 -35.60 -11.69 4.38
N VAL A 240 -35.15 -10.56 3.85
CA VAL A 240 -35.40 -9.22 4.41
C VAL A 240 -35.85 -8.23 3.32
N SER A 241 -36.42 -7.08 3.72
CA SER A 241 -36.73 -6.03 2.76
C SER A 241 -35.48 -5.41 2.12
N PRO A 242 -35.54 -4.91 0.87
CA PRO A 242 -34.39 -4.24 0.21
C PRO A 242 -33.80 -3.09 1.05
N ARG A 243 -34.64 -2.29 1.71
CA ARG A 243 -34.22 -1.20 2.59
C ARG A 243 -33.43 -1.73 3.80
N THR A 244 -33.93 -2.78 4.44
CA THR A 244 -33.27 -3.41 5.59
C THR A 244 -31.95 -4.06 5.16
N PHE A 245 -31.95 -4.77 4.03
CA PHE A 245 -30.77 -5.40 3.48
C PHE A 245 -29.69 -4.35 3.19
N SER A 246 -30.02 -3.30 2.43
CA SER A 246 -29.06 -2.26 2.04
C SER A 246 -28.39 -1.61 3.26
N ARG A 247 -29.19 -1.19 4.26
CA ARG A 247 -28.67 -0.55 5.47
C ARG A 247 -27.72 -1.47 6.22
N ARG A 248 -28.19 -2.68 6.55
CA ARG A 248 -27.40 -3.64 7.34
C ARG A 248 -26.21 -4.20 6.58
N PHE A 249 -26.30 -4.30 5.27
CA PHE A 249 -25.18 -4.73 4.43
C PHE A 249 -24.04 -3.71 4.43
N VAL A 250 -24.36 -2.40 4.45
CA VAL A 250 -23.37 -1.33 4.61
C VAL A 250 -22.74 -1.38 6.00
N GLU A 251 -23.55 -1.58 7.05
CA GLU A 251 -23.06 -1.76 8.42
C GLU A 251 -22.08 -2.95 8.53
N ASP A 252 -22.37 -4.07 7.83
CA ASP A 252 -21.57 -5.29 7.86
C ASP A 252 -20.31 -5.22 6.97
N THR A 253 -20.38 -4.56 5.81
CA THR A 253 -19.33 -4.67 4.77
C THR A 253 -18.64 -3.36 4.42
N GLY A 254 -19.18 -2.22 4.87
CA GLY A 254 -18.73 -0.89 4.47
C GLY A 254 -19.11 -0.48 3.04
N TYR A 255 -19.77 -1.36 2.27
CA TYR A 255 -20.18 -1.11 0.88
C TYR A 255 -21.69 -1.26 0.71
N THR A 256 -22.26 -0.49 -0.25
CA THR A 256 -23.62 -0.82 -0.70
C THR A 256 -23.62 -2.19 -1.40
N PRO A 257 -24.74 -2.95 -1.38
CA PRO A 257 -24.81 -4.26 -2.02
C PRO A 257 -24.34 -4.27 -3.48
N MET A 258 -24.72 -3.27 -4.25
CA MET A 258 -24.34 -3.18 -5.67
C MET A 258 -22.88 -2.77 -5.88
N GLN A 259 -22.30 -1.95 -4.99
CA GLN A 259 -20.86 -1.69 -4.99
C GLN A 259 -20.07 -2.96 -4.68
N TRP A 260 -20.53 -3.75 -3.73
CA TRP A 260 -19.92 -5.02 -3.37
C TRP A 260 -19.97 -6.03 -4.54
N VAL A 261 -21.13 -6.20 -5.20
CA VAL A 261 -21.29 -7.04 -6.40
C VAL A 261 -20.35 -6.58 -7.52
N MET A 262 -20.28 -5.26 -7.76
CA MET A 262 -19.41 -4.71 -8.79
C MET A 262 -17.93 -5.02 -8.52
N ARG A 263 -17.45 -4.87 -7.28
CA ARG A 263 -16.09 -5.24 -6.89
C ARG A 263 -15.81 -6.72 -7.11
N ALA A 264 -16.72 -7.58 -6.67
CA ALA A 264 -16.61 -9.03 -6.87
C ALA A 264 -16.52 -9.42 -8.36
N ARG A 265 -17.30 -8.77 -9.24
CA ARG A 265 -17.23 -8.95 -10.70
C ARG A 265 -15.87 -8.54 -11.27
N ILE A 266 -15.33 -7.40 -10.82
CA ILE A 266 -14.01 -6.93 -11.25
C ILE A 266 -12.90 -7.89 -10.78
N ASP A 267 -13.02 -8.45 -9.59
CA ASP A 267 -12.03 -9.41 -9.08
C ASP A 267 -12.02 -10.71 -9.91
N VAL A 268 -13.18 -11.24 -10.27
CA VAL A 268 -13.26 -12.39 -11.19
C VAL A 268 -12.74 -12.02 -12.59
N ALA A 269 -13.03 -10.82 -13.09
CA ALA A 269 -12.50 -10.36 -14.37
C ALA A 269 -10.97 -10.30 -14.37
N ARG A 270 -10.34 -9.87 -13.27
CA ARG A 270 -8.88 -9.90 -13.10
C ARG A 270 -8.33 -11.31 -13.24
N GLU A 271 -8.90 -12.27 -12.50
CA GLU A 271 -8.49 -13.67 -12.54
C GLU A 271 -8.59 -14.25 -13.96
N LEU A 272 -9.67 -13.95 -14.69
CA LEU A 272 -9.84 -14.36 -16.07
C LEU A 272 -8.85 -13.71 -17.03
N LEU A 273 -8.49 -12.44 -16.80
CA LEU A 273 -7.47 -11.74 -17.58
C LEU A 273 -6.08 -12.35 -17.40
N GLU A 274 -5.76 -12.84 -16.21
CA GLU A 274 -4.47 -13.47 -15.87
C GLU A 274 -4.35 -14.90 -16.39
N ARG A 275 -5.47 -15.67 -16.33
CA ARG A 275 -5.46 -17.12 -16.53
C ARG A 275 -6.04 -17.59 -17.86
N SER A 276 -6.54 -16.69 -18.71
CA SER A 276 -7.18 -17.07 -19.95
C SER A 276 -6.90 -16.11 -21.10
N GLU A 277 -6.97 -16.64 -22.33
CA GLU A 277 -6.88 -15.87 -23.59
C GLU A 277 -8.23 -15.24 -24.02
N ARG A 278 -9.27 -15.28 -23.15
CA ARG A 278 -10.59 -14.73 -23.46
C ARG A 278 -10.50 -13.24 -23.77
N SER A 279 -11.28 -12.77 -24.75
CA SER A 279 -11.36 -11.34 -25.07
C SER A 279 -11.98 -10.55 -23.92
N VAL A 280 -11.71 -9.24 -23.85
CA VAL A 280 -12.33 -8.34 -22.87
C VAL A 280 -13.85 -8.39 -22.94
N GLU A 281 -14.40 -8.55 -24.14
CA GLU A 281 -15.83 -8.69 -24.41
C GLU A 281 -16.41 -9.97 -23.82
N GLN A 282 -15.70 -11.10 -24.00
CA GLN A 282 -16.10 -12.39 -23.41
C GLN A 282 -16.06 -12.35 -21.88
N ILE A 283 -14.97 -11.80 -21.32
CA ILE A 283 -14.86 -11.65 -19.87
C ILE A 283 -15.96 -10.75 -19.31
N ALA A 284 -16.30 -9.65 -19.99
CA ALA A 284 -17.40 -8.77 -19.57
C ALA A 284 -18.75 -9.51 -19.51
N ALA A 285 -19.02 -10.38 -20.46
CA ALA A 285 -20.21 -11.22 -20.47
C ALA A 285 -20.19 -12.23 -19.33
N ASP A 286 -19.07 -12.95 -19.15
CA ASP A 286 -18.90 -14.00 -18.13
C ASP A 286 -19.09 -13.48 -16.69
N VAL A 287 -18.63 -12.24 -16.43
CA VAL A 287 -18.76 -11.63 -15.10
C VAL A 287 -20.04 -10.79 -14.93
N GLY A 288 -20.98 -10.84 -15.90
CA GLY A 288 -22.27 -10.15 -15.80
C GLY A 288 -22.19 -8.64 -15.97
N LEU A 289 -21.15 -8.12 -16.64
CA LEU A 289 -21.02 -6.69 -17.03
C LEU A 289 -21.53 -6.41 -18.44
N GLY A 290 -21.88 -7.44 -19.21
CA GLY A 290 -22.51 -7.39 -20.51
C GLY A 290 -21.58 -6.95 -21.65
N THR A 291 -20.93 -5.78 -21.55
CA THR A 291 -20.09 -5.24 -22.62
C THR A 291 -18.67 -4.94 -22.15
N GLY A 292 -17.68 -5.08 -23.06
CA GLY A 292 -16.30 -4.70 -22.78
C GLY A 292 -16.13 -3.23 -22.42
N ALA A 293 -16.98 -2.35 -22.95
CA ALA A 293 -16.98 -0.92 -22.59
C ALA A 293 -17.32 -0.73 -21.10
N ASN A 294 -18.33 -1.44 -20.60
CA ASN A 294 -18.73 -1.41 -19.21
C ASN A 294 -17.64 -2.01 -18.29
N LEU A 295 -17.03 -3.10 -18.71
CA LEU A 295 -15.88 -3.68 -18.00
C LEU A 295 -14.73 -2.66 -17.93
N ARG A 296 -14.35 -2.01 -19.04
CA ARG A 296 -13.26 -1.00 -19.05
C ARG A 296 -13.55 0.15 -18.09
N LEU A 297 -14.79 0.67 -18.10
CA LEU A 297 -15.21 1.76 -17.23
C LEU A 297 -15.05 1.40 -15.74
N HIS A 298 -15.60 0.28 -15.32
CA HIS A 298 -15.55 -0.15 -13.92
C HIS A 298 -14.16 -0.62 -13.50
N PHE A 299 -13.42 -1.27 -14.39
CA PHE A 299 -12.04 -1.70 -14.15
C PHE A 299 -11.12 -0.50 -13.92
N GLN A 300 -11.22 0.52 -14.79
CA GLN A 300 -10.48 1.78 -14.63
C GLN A 300 -10.85 2.50 -13.34
N ARG A 301 -12.15 2.56 -13.00
CA ARG A 301 -12.64 3.23 -11.79
C ARG A 301 -12.18 2.55 -10.50
N ILE A 302 -12.09 1.22 -10.49
CA ILE A 302 -11.78 0.42 -9.27
C ILE A 302 -10.28 0.15 -9.14
N LEU A 303 -9.57 -0.05 -10.26
CA LEU A 303 -8.17 -0.49 -10.26
C LEU A 303 -7.19 0.55 -10.83
N GLY A 304 -7.69 1.67 -11.40
CA GLY A 304 -6.85 2.73 -11.96
C GLY A 304 -6.14 2.36 -13.27
N THR A 305 -6.47 1.22 -13.90
CA THR A 305 -5.85 0.73 -15.14
C THR A 305 -6.90 0.12 -16.06
N THR A 306 -6.56 -0.10 -17.34
CA THR A 306 -7.45 -0.77 -18.30
C THR A 306 -7.27 -2.30 -18.25
N PRO A 307 -8.30 -3.11 -18.60
CA PRO A 307 -8.17 -4.57 -18.70
C PRO A 307 -7.04 -5.03 -19.63
N SER A 308 -6.82 -4.34 -20.73
CA SER A 308 -5.76 -4.68 -21.70
C SER A 308 -4.36 -4.37 -21.17
N GLU A 309 -4.19 -3.24 -20.49
CA GLU A 309 -2.92 -2.91 -19.80
C GLU A 309 -2.65 -3.88 -18.67
N TYR A 310 -3.68 -4.20 -17.89
CA TYR A 310 -3.60 -5.19 -16.82
C TYR A 310 -3.13 -6.55 -17.36
N ARG A 311 -3.80 -7.11 -18.37
CA ARG A 311 -3.38 -8.36 -19.01
C ARG A 311 -1.93 -8.31 -19.46
N ARG A 312 -1.54 -7.26 -20.21
CA ARG A 312 -0.16 -7.12 -20.72
C ARG A 312 0.89 -7.14 -19.59
N THR A 313 0.54 -6.66 -18.40
CA THR A 313 1.43 -6.65 -17.24
C THR A 313 1.59 -8.05 -16.65
N PHE A 314 0.56 -8.89 -16.69
CA PHE A 314 0.52 -10.18 -15.97
C PHE A 314 0.63 -11.43 -16.87
N THR A 315 0.39 -11.32 -18.19
CA THR A 315 0.56 -12.45 -19.14
C THR A 315 1.91 -12.47 -19.87
N LYS A 316 2.83 -11.54 -19.60
CA LYS A 316 4.21 -11.62 -20.11
C LYS A 316 5.10 -12.32 -19.10
N GLY A 317 5.08 -13.65 -19.17
CA GLY A 317 5.92 -14.54 -18.38
C GLY A 317 5.95 -15.95 -18.98
N GLU A 318 6.32 -16.07 -20.27
CA GLU A 318 6.96 -17.23 -20.87
C GLU A 318 8.17 -16.78 -21.67
#